data_4663588fc4e9c48b51e86d3b7ea6f177
#
_entry.id   4663588fc4e9c48b51e86d3b7ea6f177
#
_cell.length_a   1.000
_cell.length_b   1.000
_cell.length_c   1.000
_cell.angle_alpha   90.00
_cell.angle_beta   90.00
_cell.angle_gamma   90.00
#
_symmetry.space_group_name_H-M   'P 1'
#
loop_
_entity.id
_entity.type
_entity.pdbx_description
1 polymer ?
#
loop_
_entity_poly.entity_id
_entity_poly.type
_entity_poly.pdbx_seq_one_letter_code
_entity_poly.pdbx_strand_id
1 'polypeptide(L)'
;MITCTLAITCVLSLPPTWTPLIVGDELEGWTIVNGDKSTWTVNDAMIVCSGKPTGVIRTNKVYENFILELDWRHMVENGNAGLFVWSDPFPAIGVPFTKSIEVQIMDGKELDWYTTHGDIFSIWGAMMTPDRPHPNGYNRCLPSERRSKPAPEWNHYTVTCIDGTIKLAVNGVIVSGAHDVTPSKGYICLEAEGTLAHFKNINIMELPPSSPVTPKAEEVENYYIGFKTLFTGINFRGWIVNSSTRSHWAVGDNVLTTDGEGDALKTVMEYKDFEFVVDYRCKDETSKPYIILNGVKTMLHTESTGKWNREVISRISGSVNNGQISIGSDGGSVNFCNIFVRTLK
;
A
#
# COMPACT_ATOMS: atom_id res chain seq x y z
N MET A 1 24.28 -8.71 -58.40
CA MET A 1 24.39 -7.79 -57.22
C MET A 1 22.97 -7.54 -56.72
N ILE A 2 22.64 -8.10 -55.58
CA ILE A 2 21.32 -7.88 -54.92
C ILE A 2 21.57 -6.78 -53.89
N THR A 3 21.03 -5.60 -54.19
CA THR A 3 21.05 -4.47 -53.25
C THR A 3 19.96 -4.67 -52.21
N CYS A 4 20.33 -4.99 -50.99
CA CYS A 4 19.44 -5.08 -49.85
C CYS A 4 19.23 -3.64 -49.30
N THR A 5 18.08 -3.05 -49.52
CA THR A 5 17.73 -1.76 -48.97
C THR A 5 17.19 -1.96 -47.56
N LEU A 6 17.96 -1.57 -46.58
CA LEU A 6 17.54 -1.57 -45.16
C LEU A 6 16.58 -0.41 -44.95
N ALA A 7 15.30 -0.68 -44.80
CA ALA A 7 14.31 0.32 -44.43
C ALA A 7 14.47 0.58 -42.89
N ILE A 8 15.05 1.71 -42.55
CA ILE A 8 15.07 2.21 -41.16
C ILE A 8 13.68 2.79 -40.88
N THR A 9 12.84 2.03 -40.23
CA THR A 9 11.55 2.52 -39.69
C THR A 9 11.86 3.41 -38.49
N CYS A 10 11.87 4.70 -38.69
CA CYS A 10 11.90 5.68 -37.58
C CYS A 10 10.54 5.65 -36.88
N VAL A 11 10.44 5.00 -35.77
CA VAL A 11 9.24 5.08 -34.91
C VAL A 11 9.28 6.45 -34.27
N LEU A 12 8.50 7.38 -34.82
CA LEU A 12 8.23 8.69 -34.19
C LEU A 12 7.42 8.41 -32.92
N SER A 13 8.07 8.39 -31.76
CA SER A 13 7.36 8.41 -30.47
C SER A 13 6.65 9.76 -30.33
N LEU A 14 5.37 9.72 -30.02
CA LEU A 14 4.64 10.93 -29.64
C LEU A 14 5.32 11.59 -28.43
N PRO A 15 5.32 12.93 -28.34
CA PRO A 15 5.88 13.60 -27.15
C PRO A 15 5.11 13.15 -25.91
N PRO A 16 5.79 13.06 -24.75
CA PRO A 16 5.14 12.72 -23.48
C PRO A 16 4.00 13.72 -23.19
N THR A 17 2.86 13.20 -22.76
CA THR A 17 1.66 14.00 -22.45
C THR A 17 1.22 13.75 -21.01
N TRP A 18 0.69 14.78 -20.38
CA TRP A 18 0.07 14.65 -19.06
C TRP A 18 -1.23 13.87 -19.15
N THR A 19 -1.39 12.92 -18.26
CA THR A 19 -2.59 12.10 -18.10
C THR A 19 -3.12 12.27 -16.68
N PRO A 20 -4.37 12.69 -16.49
CA PRO A 20 -4.96 12.75 -15.15
C PRO A 20 -5.17 11.33 -14.60
N LEU A 21 -4.85 11.13 -13.32
CA LEU A 21 -5.07 9.87 -12.60
C LEU A 21 -6.41 9.82 -11.88
N ILE A 22 -7.12 10.94 -11.78
CA ILE A 22 -8.50 11.04 -11.30
C ILE A 22 -9.32 11.83 -12.33
N VAL A 23 -10.45 11.26 -12.72
CA VAL A 23 -11.40 11.88 -13.65
C VAL A 23 -12.81 11.67 -13.11
N GLY A 24 -13.56 12.75 -12.97
CA GLY A 24 -14.93 12.68 -12.43
C GLY A 24 -14.96 12.41 -10.92
N ASP A 25 -16.02 11.72 -10.49
CA ASP A 25 -16.36 11.57 -9.05
C ASP A 25 -16.16 10.13 -8.54
N GLU A 26 -15.41 9.31 -9.26
CA GLU A 26 -15.14 7.93 -8.89
C GLU A 26 -13.64 7.62 -8.83
N LEU A 27 -13.27 6.57 -8.09
CA LEU A 27 -11.90 6.04 -8.02
C LEU A 27 -11.57 5.14 -9.23
N GLU A 28 -12.05 5.51 -10.44
CA GLU A 28 -11.70 4.76 -11.63
C GLU A 28 -10.17 4.78 -11.85
N GLY A 29 -9.60 3.63 -12.19
CA GLY A 29 -8.14 3.49 -12.32
C GLY A 29 -7.39 3.26 -11.01
N TRP A 30 -8.10 3.23 -9.86
CA TRP A 30 -7.54 2.95 -8.54
C TRP A 30 -8.13 1.70 -7.90
N THR A 31 -7.36 1.07 -7.04
CA THR A 31 -7.77 -0.07 -6.22
C THR A 31 -7.51 0.24 -4.75
N ILE A 32 -8.52 0.04 -3.89
CA ILE A 32 -8.34 0.03 -2.45
C ILE A 32 -7.61 -1.26 -2.10
N VAL A 33 -6.38 -1.16 -1.63
CA VAL A 33 -5.54 -2.31 -1.31
C VAL A 33 -6.03 -2.95 -0.02
N ASN A 34 -6.23 -2.13 1.00
CA ASN A 34 -6.76 -2.51 2.31
C ASN A 34 -7.58 -1.35 2.89
N GLY A 35 -8.21 -1.57 4.04
CA GLY A 35 -9.06 -0.56 4.66
C GLY A 35 -10.52 -0.58 4.17
N ASP A 36 -11.27 0.46 4.49
CA ASP A 36 -12.70 0.58 4.18
C ASP A 36 -12.92 1.52 2.98
N LYS A 37 -13.97 1.27 2.21
CA LYS A 37 -14.35 2.15 1.10
C LYS A 37 -14.64 3.59 1.54
N SER A 38 -15.15 3.77 2.76
CA SER A 38 -15.45 5.10 3.30
C SER A 38 -14.20 5.92 3.63
N THR A 39 -13.01 5.31 3.62
CA THR A 39 -11.74 6.02 3.80
C THR A 39 -11.45 6.96 2.64
N TRP A 40 -11.89 6.58 1.44
CA TRP A 40 -11.57 7.25 0.19
C TRP A 40 -12.83 7.60 -0.58
N THR A 41 -13.10 8.88 -0.74
CA THR A 41 -14.20 9.37 -1.56
C THR A 41 -13.67 10.35 -2.60
N VAL A 42 -14.38 10.50 -3.71
CA VAL A 42 -14.05 11.48 -4.75
C VAL A 42 -15.18 12.49 -4.85
N ASN A 43 -14.84 13.75 -4.96
CA ASN A 43 -15.77 14.85 -5.16
C ASN A 43 -15.08 15.91 -6.04
N ASP A 44 -15.68 16.26 -7.17
CA ASP A 44 -15.12 17.22 -8.14
C ASP A 44 -13.65 16.90 -8.52
N ALA A 45 -13.36 15.65 -8.91
CA ALA A 45 -12.03 15.15 -9.20
C ALA A 45 -10.99 15.35 -8.06
N MET A 46 -11.46 15.51 -6.84
CA MET A 46 -10.65 15.60 -5.64
C MET A 46 -10.87 14.35 -4.78
N ILE A 47 -9.79 13.66 -4.44
CA ILE A 47 -9.82 12.58 -3.45
C ILE A 47 -9.88 13.19 -2.06
N VAL A 48 -10.86 12.76 -1.29
CA VAL A 48 -11.01 13.05 0.14
C VAL A 48 -10.68 11.78 0.90
N CYS A 49 -9.59 11.81 1.65
CA CYS A 49 -9.12 10.73 2.49
C CYS A 49 -9.45 11.03 3.95
N SER A 50 -10.30 10.21 4.59
CA SER A 50 -10.64 10.38 6.02
C SER A 50 -9.48 10.06 6.96
N GLY A 51 -8.43 9.41 6.47
CA GLY A 51 -7.30 8.93 7.25
C GLY A 51 -7.56 7.65 8.03
N LYS A 52 -8.79 7.13 8.07
CA LYS A 52 -9.15 5.95 8.88
C LYS A 52 -10.05 4.99 8.14
N PRO A 53 -9.76 3.67 8.26
CA PRO A 53 -8.57 3.07 8.88
C PRO A 53 -7.30 3.41 8.09
N THR A 54 -6.15 3.24 8.74
CA THR A 54 -4.84 3.33 8.06
C THR A 54 -4.78 2.32 6.92
N GLY A 55 -4.26 2.74 5.78
CA GLY A 55 -4.17 1.87 4.60
C GLY A 55 -3.88 2.65 3.33
N VAL A 56 -3.90 1.97 2.20
CA VAL A 56 -3.52 2.56 0.92
C VAL A 56 -4.53 2.27 -0.19
N ILE A 57 -4.62 3.22 -1.13
CA ILE A 57 -5.14 2.98 -2.48
C ILE A 57 -3.96 3.01 -3.43
N ARG A 58 -4.03 2.23 -4.52
CA ARG A 58 -3.02 2.20 -5.56
C ARG A 58 -3.62 2.37 -6.95
N THR A 59 -2.82 2.84 -7.88
CA THR A 59 -3.17 2.81 -9.30
C THR A 59 -3.37 1.36 -9.79
N ASN A 60 -4.15 1.16 -10.86
CA ASN A 60 -4.31 -0.17 -11.48
C ASN A 60 -3.17 -0.50 -12.43
N LYS A 61 -2.36 0.48 -12.80
CA LYS A 61 -1.20 0.38 -13.69
C LYS A 61 0.10 0.59 -12.92
N VAL A 62 1.16 -0.11 -13.30
CA VAL A 62 2.53 0.14 -12.85
C VAL A 62 3.20 1.20 -13.71
N TYR A 63 4.12 1.95 -13.13
CA TYR A 63 4.90 3.00 -13.77
C TYR A 63 6.39 2.79 -13.50
N GLU A 64 7.22 3.11 -14.49
CA GLU A 64 8.67 3.00 -14.41
C GLU A 64 9.32 4.39 -14.38
N ASN A 65 9.34 5.08 -15.51
CA ASN A 65 9.85 6.44 -15.65
C ASN A 65 8.70 7.41 -15.83
N PHE A 66 8.61 8.41 -14.97
CA PHE A 66 7.51 9.36 -15.01
C PHE A 66 7.84 10.66 -14.26
N ILE A 67 7.05 11.69 -14.56
CA ILE A 67 6.86 12.86 -13.71
C ILE A 67 5.42 12.82 -13.19
N LEU A 68 5.25 12.95 -11.88
CA LEU A 68 3.95 12.99 -11.21
C LEU A 68 3.78 14.35 -10.56
N GLU A 69 2.63 14.97 -10.78
CA GLU A 69 2.21 16.19 -10.09
C GLU A 69 0.95 15.94 -9.29
N LEU A 70 0.86 16.53 -8.11
CA LEU A 70 -0.35 16.54 -7.31
C LEU A 70 -0.40 17.73 -6.38
N ASP A 71 -1.62 18.19 -6.11
CA ASP A 71 -1.89 19.12 -5.02
C ASP A 71 -2.45 18.35 -3.84
N TRP A 72 -1.94 18.68 -2.64
CA TRP A 72 -2.39 18.06 -1.41
C TRP A 72 -2.57 19.10 -0.29
N ARG A 73 -3.41 18.78 0.68
CA ARG A 73 -3.54 19.50 1.94
C ARG A 73 -4.05 18.62 3.05
N HIS A 74 -3.63 18.86 4.26
CA HIS A 74 -4.31 18.39 5.46
C HIS A 74 -5.39 19.37 5.89
N MET A 75 -6.43 18.88 6.54
CA MET A 75 -7.50 19.71 7.05
C MET A 75 -7.35 19.99 8.55
N VAL A 76 -6.35 19.38 9.18
CA VAL A 76 -5.99 19.51 10.58
C VAL A 76 -4.49 19.73 10.71
N GLU A 77 -4.08 20.42 11.76
CA GLU A 77 -2.66 20.57 12.12
C GLU A 77 -2.03 19.19 12.45
N ASN A 78 -0.74 19.06 12.17
CA ASN A 78 0.03 17.83 12.36
C ASN A 78 -0.52 16.65 11.56
N GLY A 79 -1.11 16.95 10.40
CA GLY A 79 -1.62 15.92 9.51
C GLY A 79 -0.51 15.05 8.93
N ASN A 80 -0.78 13.76 8.80
CA ASN A 80 0.11 12.77 8.20
C ASN A 80 -0.59 11.96 7.12
N ALA A 81 0.10 11.75 6.02
CA ALA A 81 -0.26 10.93 4.87
C ALA A 81 1.01 10.70 4.04
N GLY A 82 0.95 9.83 3.04
CA GLY A 82 2.07 9.54 2.15
C GLY A 82 1.66 9.41 0.69
N LEU A 83 2.62 9.68 -0.18
CA LEU A 83 2.59 9.29 -1.58
C LEU A 83 3.65 8.21 -1.77
N PHE A 84 3.25 7.01 -2.18
CA PHE A 84 4.19 5.94 -2.46
C PHE A 84 4.44 5.82 -3.96
N VAL A 85 5.68 5.64 -4.34
CA VAL A 85 6.08 5.37 -5.73
C VAL A 85 6.81 4.04 -5.82
N TRP A 86 6.71 3.39 -6.98
CA TRP A 86 7.26 2.07 -7.24
C TRP A 86 6.85 1.02 -6.20
N SER A 87 5.59 1.12 -5.80
CA SER A 87 5.01 0.34 -4.71
C SER A 87 4.65 -1.08 -5.13
N ASP A 88 4.80 -2.03 -4.20
CA ASP A 88 4.19 -3.34 -4.30
C ASP A 88 2.66 -3.23 -4.36
N PRO A 89 1.96 -4.21 -4.95
CA PRO A 89 0.50 -4.22 -5.03
C PRO A 89 -0.21 -4.57 -3.72
N PHE A 90 0.53 -4.98 -2.68
CA PHE A 90 0.00 -5.67 -1.51
C PHE A 90 0.74 -5.24 -0.23
N PRO A 91 0.09 -5.24 0.96
CA PRO A 91 0.73 -4.83 2.20
C PRO A 91 1.89 -5.73 2.62
N ALA A 92 2.91 -5.14 3.20
CA ALA A 92 3.98 -5.88 3.86
C ALA A 92 3.45 -6.64 5.08
N ILE A 93 4.20 -7.65 5.53
CA ILE A 93 3.75 -8.55 6.60
C ILE A 93 3.52 -7.79 7.90
N GLY A 94 2.31 -7.89 8.43
CA GLY A 94 1.93 -7.34 9.73
C GLY A 94 1.68 -5.83 9.78
N VAL A 95 1.67 -5.14 8.63
CA VAL A 95 1.45 -3.69 8.56
C VAL A 95 0.47 -3.34 7.43
N PRO A 96 -0.21 -2.18 7.50
CA PRO A 96 -1.16 -1.78 6.48
C PRO A 96 -0.52 -1.14 5.23
N PHE A 97 0.80 -1.02 5.18
CA PHE A 97 1.57 -0.34 4.15
C PHE A 97 2.26 -1.30 3.19
N THR A 98 2.50 -0.84 1.98
CA THR A 98 3.18 -1.61 0.94
C THR A 98 4.69 -1.33 0.93
N LYS A 99 5.51 -2.29 0.46
CA LYS A 99 6.93 -2.04 0.17
C LYS A 99 7.03 -0.98 -0.93
N SER A 100 7.69 0.15 -0.68
CA SER A 100 7.75 1.29 -1.61
C SER A 100 8.80 2.33 -1.21
N ILE A 101 8.95 3.34 -2.05
CA ILE A 101 9.55 4.63 -1.65
C ILE A 101 8.41 5.57 -1.29
N GLU A 102 8.47 6.11 -0.09
CA GLU A 102 7.50 7.07 0.40
C GLU A 102 8.01 8.50 0.23
N VAL A 103 7.15 9.33 -0.34
CA VAL A 103 7.26 10.78 -0.36
C VAL A 103 6.32 11.32 0.70
N GLN A 104 6.89 11.83 1.79
CA GLN A 104 6.14 12.24 2.97
C GLN A 104 5.21 13.42 2.70
N ILE A 105 3.95 13.26 3.10
CA ILE A 105 2.93 14.30 3.06
C ILE A 105 2.53 14.66 4.48
N MET A 106 3.23 15.64 5.05
CA MET A 106 2.92 16.21 6.36
C MET A 106 2.50 17.67 6.23
N ASP A 107 1.82 18.21 7.22
CA ASP A 107 1.52 19.64 7.23
C ASP A 107 2.83 20.46 7.34
N GLY A 108 2.80 21.77 7.07
CA GLY A 108 3.99 22.61 7.04
C GLY A 108 4.67 22.86 8.38
N LYS A 109 4.18 22.27 9.48
CA LYS A 109 4.79 22.40 10.80
C LYS A 109 5.96 21.44 10.98
N GLU A 110 6.96 21.87 11.73
CA GLU A 110 8.02 20.99 12.19
C GLU A 110 7.51 20.17 13.37
N LEU A 111 7.40 18.86 13.17
CA LEU A 111 6.91 17.95 14.18
C LEU A 111 8.03 17.23 14.90
N ASP A 112 9.02 16.74 14.15
CA ASP A 112 10.07 15.87 14.66
C ASP A 112 11.35 16.07 13.83
N TRP A 113 12.48 15.81 14.46
CA TRP A 113 13.78 15.72 13.80
C TRP A 113 13.90 14.43 12.96
N TYR A 114 13.08 13.40 13.23
CA TYR A 114 13.07 12.12 12.54
C TYR A 114 12.45 12.23 11.15
N THR A 115 11.32 12.90 11.04
CA THR A 115 10.57 13.07 9.79
C THR A 115 10.03 14.49 9.68
N THR A 116 9.85 14.95 8.46
CA THR A 116 9.25 16.24 8.16
C THR A 116 8.63 16.23 6.77
N HIS A 117 7.85 17.23 6.43
CA HIS A 117 7.27 17.40 5.11
C HIS A 117 8.35 17.44 4.02
N GLY A 118 8.13 16.70 2.95
CA GLY A 118 9.05 16.62 1.82
C GLY A 118 10.23 15.66 2.02
N ASP A 119 10.17 14.79 3.01
CA ASP A 119 11.09 13.66 3.12
C ASP A 119 10.88 12.67 1.97
N ILE A 120 11.94 11.93 1.65
CA ILE A 120 11.88 10.70 0.85
C ILE A 120 12.56 9.60 1.63
N PHE A 121 11.90 8.44 1.73
CA PHE A 121 12.47 7.28 2.43
C PHE A 121 11.93 5.95 1.93
N SER A 122 12.73 4.91 2.07
CA SER A 122 12.34 3.54 1.74
C SER A 122 11.60 2.89 2.90
N ILE A 123 10.52 2.17 2.58
CA ILE A 123 9.72 1.44 3.56
C ILE A 123 9.58 -0.03 3.21
N TRP A 124 9.49 -0.85 4.24
CA TRP A 124 9.12 -2.27 4.21
C TRP A 124 9.91 -3.13 3.23
N GLY A 125 11.22 -2.85 3.10
CA GLY A 125 12.14 -3.65 2.30
C GLY A 125 12.46 -3.08 0.92
N ALA A 126 11.93 -1.91 0.56
CA ALA A 126 12.50 -1.13 -0.52
C ALA A 126 13.86 -0.57 -0.12
N MET A 127 14.70 -0.27 -1.10
CA MET A 127 16.05 0.28 -0.88
C MET A 127 16.25 1.54 -1.70
N MET A 128 17.07 2.43 -1.19
CA MET A 128 17.50 3.64 -1.89
C MET A 128 18.81 4.17 -1.30
N THR A 129 19.50 4.99 -2.04
CA THR A 129 20.61 5.82 -1.54
C THR A 129 20.12 7.27 -1.47
N PRO A 130 19.93 7.87 -0.28
CA PRO A 130 19.47 9.25 -0.17
C PRO A 130 20.52 10.23 -0.67
N ASP A 131 20.12 11.26 -1.43
CA ASP A 131 21.04 12.31 -1.93
C ASP A 131 21.74 13.07 -0.78
N ARG A 132 21.03 13.18 0.34
CA ARG A 132 21.52 13.76 1.58
C ARG A 132 21.16 12.85 2.74
N PRO A 133 22.12 12.03 3.20
CA PRO A 133 21.88 11.09 4.29
C PRO A 133 21.39 11.80 5.56
N HIS A 134 20.46 11.17 6.24
CA HIS A 134 19.95 11.67 7.50
C HIS A 134 21.06 11.68 8.57
N PRO A 135 21.19 12.77 9.39
CA PRO A 135 22.29 12.92 10.37
C PRO A 135 22.40 11.75 11.36
N ASN A 136 21.30 11.09 11.69
CA ASN A 136 21.25 9.97 12.64
C ASN A 136 21.24 8.60 11.95
N GLY A 137 21.62 8.51 10.68
CA GLY A 137 21.80 7.24 9.96
C GLY A 137 20.52 6.56 9.49
N TYR A 138 19.36 7.23 9.55
CA TYR A 138 18.13 6.70 8.96
C TYR A 138 18.22 6.71 7.42
N ASN A 139 17.66 5.69 6.77
CA ASN A 139 17.58 5.62 5.31
C ASN A 139 16.50 6.59 4.78
N ARG A 140 16.79 7.87 4.90
CA ARG A 140 15.86 8.98 4.66
C ARG A 140 16.63 10.21 4.15
N CYS A 141 16.05 10.91 3.18
CA CYS A 141 16.52 12.20 2.70
C CYS A 141 15.60 13.30 3.22
N LEU A 142 16.03 14.04 4.22
CA LEU A 142 15.31 15.24 4.68
C LEU A 142 15.36 16.34 3.61
N PRO A 143 14.36 17.24 3.51
CA PRO A 143 14.38 18.36 2.59
C PRO A 143 15.51 19.33 2.92
N SER A 144 16.07 19.95 1.88
CA SER A 144 17.13 20.99 2.03
C SER A 144 16.60 22.26 2.68
N GLU A 145 15.32 22.54 2.50
CA GLU A 145 14.59 23.65 3.07
C GLU A 145 13.10 23.29 3.24
N ARG A 146 12.42 23.98 4.10
CA ARG A 146 10.99 23.83 4.33
C ARG A 146 10.20 24.65 3.35
N ARG A 147 9.37 23.99 2.55
CA ARG A 147 8.55 24.62 1.52
C ARG A 147 7.07 24.37 1.70
N SER A 148 6.68 23.33 2.47
CA SER A 148 5.27 23.02 2.70
C SER A 148 4.62 24.08 3.58
N LYS A 149 3.39 24.43 3.21
CA LYS A 149 2.51 25.34 3.95
C LYS A 149 1.72 24.54 4.98
N PRO A 150 1.33 25.16 6.09
CA PRO A 150 0.52 24.48 7.12
C PRO A 150 -0.92 24.18 6.65
N ALA A 151 -1.56 23.28 7.36
CA ALA A 151 -3.00 23.04 7.17
C ALA A 151 -3.82 24.32 7.41
N PRO A 152 -4.90 24.58 6.65
CA PRO A 152 -5.43 23.82 5.53
C PRO A 152 -5.00 24.32 4.14
N GLU A 153 -3.82 24.89 4.02
CA GLU A 153 -3.31 25.43 2.76
C GLU A 153 -2.92 24.34 1.76
N TRP A 154 -3.13 24.60 0.47
CA TRP A 154 -2.71 23.72 -0.60
C TRP A 154 -1.20 23.76 -0.82
N ASN A 155 -0.61 22.58 -0.98
CA ASN A 155 0.76 22.35 -1.38
C ASN A 155 0.78 21.63 -2.73
N HIS A 156 1.81 21.89 -3.51
CA HIS A 156 2.06 21.25 -4.80
C HIS A 156 3.33 20.43 -4.75
N TYR A 157 3.25 19.15 -5.12
CA TYR A 157 4.40 18.28 -5.31
C TYR A 157 4.60 17.98 -6.79
N THR A 158 5.87 18.02 -7.22
CA THR A 158 6.33 17.43 -8.47
C THR A 158 7.36 16.36 -8.13
N VAL A 159 7.05 15.10 -8.46
CA VAL A 159 7.90 13.93 -8.21
C VAL A 159 8.42 13.42 -9.55
N THR A 160 9.75 13.49 -9.75
CA THR A 160 10.42 12.98 -10.94
C THR A 160 11.07 11.64 -10.63
N CYS A 161 10.65 10.60 -11.32
CA CYS A 161 11.12 9.23 -11.19
C CYS A 161 11.70 8.76 -12.52
N ILE A 162 13.04 8.63 -12.61
CA ILE A 162 13.73 8.27 -13.85
C ILE A 162 14.90 7.34 -13.51
N ASP A 163 14.91 6.14 -14.13
CA ASP A 163 16.01 5.16 -14.05
C ASP A 163 16.47 4.89 -12.60
N GLY A 164 15.51 4.66 -11.68
CA GLY A 164 15.80 4.41 -10.28
C GLY A 164 16.27 5.63 -9.49
N THR A 165 16.13 6.82 -10.04
CA THR A 165 16.39 8.10 -9.36
C THR A 165 15.06 8.80 -9.08
N ILE A 166 14.90 9.33 -7.88
CA ILE A 166 13.73 10.13 -7.48
C ILE A 166 14.15 11.51 -7.03
N LYS A 167 13.41 12.54 -7.46
CA LYS A 167 13.53 13.93 -6.99
C LYS A 167 12.15 14.47 -6.63
N LEU A 168 12.07 15.18 -5.52
CA LEU A 168 10.86 15.86 -5.07
C LEU A 168 11.05 17.37 -5.11
N ALA A 169 10.15 18.04 -5.84
CA ALA A 169 9.95 19.47 -5.70
C ALA A 169 8.71 19.76 -4.87
N VAL A 170 8.84 20.63 -3.89
CA VAL A 170 7.76 21.13 -3.02
C VAL A 170 7.52 22.60 -3.35
N ASN A 171 6.32 22.94 -3.78
CA ASN A 171 5.93 24.29 -4.19
C ASN A 171 6.96 24.92 -5.17
N GLY A 172 7.38 24.12 -6.16
CA GLY A 172 8.26 24.53 -7.26
C GLY A 172 9.77 24.47 -7.00
N VAL A 173 10.21 24.02 -5.82
CA VAL A 173 11.65 23.90 -5.50
C VAL A 173 12.01 22.47 -5.16
N ILE A 174 13.04 21.92 -5.83
CA ILE A 174 13.58 20.58 -5.52
C ILE A 174 14.24 20.62 -4.14
N VAL A 175 13.73 19.82 -3.22
CA VAL A 175 14.18 19.80 -1.81
C VAL A 175 14.80 18.48 -1.39
N SER A 176 14.40 17.35 -1.98
CA SER A 176 14.88 16.02 -1.62
C SER A 176 15.00 15.10 -2.82
N GLY A 177 15.74 14.00 -2.65
CA GLY A 177 15.92 12.99 -3.68
C GLY A 177 16.68 11.77 -3.18
N ALA A 178 16.70 10.76 -4.03
CA ALA A 178 17.46 9.52 -3.84
C ALA A 178 17.80 8.90 -5.20
N HIS A 179 18.74 7.97 -5.20
CA HIS A 179 19.14 7.17 -6.36
C HIS A 179 19.35 5.70 -5.95
N ASP A 180 19.67 4.83 -6.92
CA ASP A 180 19.81 3.38 -6.72
C ASP A 180 18.57 2.76 -6.05
N VAL A 181 17.39 3.21 -6.47
CA VAL A 181 16.12 2.78 -5.89
C VAL A 181 15.75 1.38 -6.40
N THR A 182 15.32 0.53 -5.47
CA THR A 182 14.86 -0.85 -5.75
C THR A 182 13.61 -1.17 -4.90
N PRO A 183 12.44 -1.56 -5.53
CA PRO A 183 12.22 -1.63 -6.98
C PRO A 183 12.14 -0.24 -7.63
N SER A 184 12.34 -0.17 -8.95
CA SER A 184 12.25 1.06 -9.76
C SER A 184 11.15 1.00 -10.83
N LYS A 185 10.19 0.09 -10.64
CA LYS A 185 8.95 -0.04 -11.40
C LYS A 185 7.87 -0.64 -10.51
N GLY A 186 6.73 0.06 -10.37
CA GLY A 186 5.66 -0.37 -9.48
C GLY A 186 4.46 0.56 -9.51
N TYR A 187 3.58 0.40 -8.54
CA TYR A 187 2.35 1.18 -8.41
C TYR A 187 2.63 2.54 -7.78
N ILE A 188 1.71 3.49 -8.00
CA ILE A 188 1.62 4.74 -7.26
C ILE A 188 0.51 4.54 -6.24
N CYS A 189 0.78 4.87 -4.96
CA CYS A 189 -0.22 4.78 -3.91
C CYS A 189 -0.41 6.11 -3.19
N LEU A 190 -1.61 6.30 -2.65
CA LEU A 190 -1.89 7.32 -1.64
C LEU A 190 -2.17 6.61 -0.32
N GLU A 191 -1.66 7.18 0.76
CA GLU A 191 -1.76 6.64 2.10
C GLU A 191 -2.78 7.40 2.94
N ALA A 192 -3.54 6.64 3.72
CA ALA A 192 -4.37 7.10 4.82
C ALA A 192 -3.66 6.84 6.14
N GLU A 193 -3.32 7.86 6.90
CA GLU A 193 -2.61 7.73 8.18
C GLU A 193 -3.17 8.65 9.28
N GLY A 194 -4.42 8.37 9.64
CA GLY A 194 -5.05 8.94 10.84
C GLY A 194 -5.68 10.32 10.68
N THR A 195 -5.40 11.07 9.62
CA THR A 195 -5.84 12.46 9.46
C THR A 195 -6.58 12.70 8.14
N LEU A 196 -7.51 13.66 8.16
CA LEU A 196 -8.25 14.09 6.97
C LEU A 196 -7.32 14.83 6.02
N ALA A 197 -7.13 14.27 4.83
CA ALA A 197 -6.32 14.83 3.76
C ALA A 197 -7.10 14.93 2.44
N HIS A 198 -6.78 15.92 1.63
CA HIS A 198 -7.34 16.12 0.30
C HIS A 198 -6.25 16.08 -0.75
N PHE A 199 -6.54 15.43 -1.90
CA PHE A 199 -5.65 15.33 -3.05
C PHE A 199 -6.40 15.69 -4.31
N LYS A 200 -5.82 16.52 -5.18
CA LYS A 200 -6.37 16.88 -6.48
C LYS A 200 -5.28 17.14 -7.51
N ASN A 201 -5.66 17.38 -8.76
CA ASN A 201 -4.72 17.66 -9.85
C ASN A 201 -3.63 16.59 -9.96
N ILE A 202 -4.00 15.32 -9.73
CA ILE A 202 -3.07 14.19 -9.80
C ILE A 202 -2.86 13.85 -11.27
N ASN A 203 -1.73 14.28 -11.81
CA ASN A 203 -1.38 14.10 -13.23
C ASN A 203 -0.05 13.38 -13.36
N ILE A 204 0.05 12.48 -14.32
CA ILE A 204 1.28 11.76 -14.63
C ILE A 204 1.69 11.97 -16.08
N MET A 205 2.99 12.12 -16.30
CA MET A 205 3.62 12.08 -17.60
C MET A 205 4.60 10.92 -17.65
N GLU A 206 4.29 9.89 -18.40
CA GLU A 206 5.18 8.74 -18.58
C GLU A 206 6.33 9.10 -19.50
N LEU A 207 7.52 8.65 -19.14
CA LEU A 207 8.74 8.93 -19.89
C LEU A 207 9.36 7.62 -20.40
N PRO A 208 10.00 7.64 -21.58
CA PRO A 208 10.81 6.50 -22.03
C PRO A 208 12.04 6.36 -21.13
N PRO A 209 12.70 5.17 -21.12
CA PRO A 209 14.02 5.01 -20.52
C PRO A 209 15.01 6.04 -21.10
N SER A 210 15.91 6.57 -20.27
CA SER A 210 16.88 7.58 -20.68
C SER A 210 17.87 7.08 -21.72
N SER A 211 18.10 5.78 -21.76
CA SER A 211 19.02 5.12 -22.70
C SER A 211 18.50 3.72 -23.07
N PRO A 212 18.60 3.29 -24.32
CA PRO A 212 18.25 1.93 -24.71
C PRO A 212 19.15 0.85 -24.07
N VAL A 213 20.28 1.24 -23.50
CA VAL A 213 21.23 0.34 -22.78
C VAL A 213 21.06 0.42 -21.26
N THR A 214 20.09 1.21 -20.75
CA THR A 214 19.77 1.23 -19.32
C THR A 214 19.36 -0.19 -18.87
N PRO A 215 19.88 -0.71 -17.76
CA PRO A 215 19.41 -1.97 -17.21
C PRO A 215 17.89 -1.96 -17.05
N LYS A 216 17.25 -3.12 -17.30
CA LYS A 216 15.81 -3.25 -17.09
C LYS A 216 15.48 -2.93 -15.63
N ALA A 217 14.50 -2.05 -15.43
CA ALA A 217 14.04 -1.69 -14.10
C ALA A 217 13.55 -2.94 -13.36
N GLU A 218 13.89 -3.03 -12.07
CA GLU A 218 13.34 -4.05 -11.21
C GLU A 218 11.85 -3.74 -10.97
N GLU A 219 11.00 -4.70 -11.35
CA GLU A 219 9.55 -4.58 -11.27
C GLU A 219 9.04 -5.27 -10.01
N VAL A 220 8.02 -4.68 -9.40
CA VAL A 220 7.33 -5.29 -8.24
C VAL A 220 6.68 -6.61 -8.62
N GLU A 221 6.63 -7.53 -7.66
CA GLU A 221 5.96 -8.81 -7.83
C GLU A 221 4.44 -8.61 -7.88
N ASN A 222 3.79 -9.24 -8.88
CA ASN A 222 2.35 -9.12 -9.09
C ASN A 222 1.56 -10.34 -8.59
N TYR A 223 2.18 -11.21 -7.79
CA TYR A 223 1.53 -12.43 -7.27
C TYR A 223 0.20 -12.15 -6.55
N TYR A 224 0.13 -11.05 -5.82
CA TYR A 224 -1.03 -10.69 -4.99
C TYR A 224 -2.11 -9.87 -5.71
N ILE A 225 -2.06 -9.74 -7.02
CA ILE A 225 -3.10 -9.04 -7.78
C ILE A 225 -4.42 -9.83 -7.73
N GLY A 226 -5.53 -9.11 -7.53
CA GLY A 226 -6.89 -9.67 -7.49
C GLY A 226 -7.35 -10.14 -6.10
N PHE A 227 -6.51 -10.06 -5.08
CA PHE A 227 -6.95 -10.28 -3.71
C PHE A 227 -7.85 -9.13 -3.22
N LYS A 228 -8.84 -9.48 -2.41
CA LYS A 228 -9.77 -8.55 -1.77
C LYS A 228 -9.66 -8.71 -0.26
N THR A 229 -9.64 -7.59 0.45
CA THR A 229 -9.61 -7.62 1.91
C THR A 229 -10.89 -8.20 2.51
N LEU A 230 -10.73 -9.07 3.51
CA LEU A 230 -11.82 -9.59 4.35
C LEU A 230 -11.95 -8.83 5.67
N PHE A 231 -10.96 -8.03 6.01
CA PHE A 231 -10.96 -7.21 7.21
C PHE A 231 -10.61 -5.76 6.85
N THR A 232 -11.54 -4.85 7.11
CA THR A 232 -11.40 -3.44 6.73
C THR A 232 -10.59 -2.60 7.71
N GLY A 233 -10.19 -3.16 8.85
CA GLY A 233 -9.37 -2.47 9.85
C GLY A 233 -10.16 -1.76 10.97
N ILE A 234 -11.49 -1.63 10.87
CA ILE A 234 -12.30 -0.81 11.81
C ILE A 234 -13.39 -1.56 12.55
N ASN A 235 -13.87 -2.69 12.06
CA ASN A 235 -14.98 -3.42 12.67
C ASN A 235 -15.08 -4.86 12.14
N PHE A 236 -16.07 -5.59 12.65
CA PHE A 236 -16.36 -6.96 12.23
C PHE A 236 -17.24 -7.07 10.97
N ARG A 237 -17.34 -6.04 10.12
CA ARG A 237 -18.10 -6.13 8.87
C ARG A 237 -17.56 -7.28 8.00
N GLY A 238 -18.44 -8.13 7.50
CA GLY A 238 -18.09 -9.33 6.73
C GLY A 238 -17.83 -10.57 7.57
N TRP A 239 -17.90 -10.46 8.90
CA TRP A 239 -17.73 -11.54 9.86
C TRP A 239 -19.02 -11.81 10.66
N ILE A 240 -19.26 -13.07 10.99
CA ILE A 240 -20.36 -13.50 11.86
C ILE A 240 -19.93 -13.24 13.30
N VAL A 241 -20.74 -12.44 14.00
CA VAL A 241 -20.47 -12.05 15.39
C VAL A 241 -21.65 -12.47 16.28
N ASN A 242 -21.38 -13.30 17.27
CA ASN A 242 -22.31 -13.70 18.33
C ASN A 242 -21.81 -13.22 19.70
N SER A 243 -22.46 -13.61 20.78
CA SER A 243 -22.05 -13.24 22.14
C SER A 243 -20.65 -13.76 22.50
N SER A 244 -20.32 -14.98 22.11
CA SER A 244 -18.99 -15.58 22.34
C SER A 244 -17.90 -14.80 21.62
N THR A 245 -18.05 -14.56 20.30
CA THR A 245 -17.05 -13.78 19.56
C THR A 245 -16.89 -12.36 20.10
N ARG A 246 -17.99 -11.70 20.53
CA ARG A 246 -17.90 -10.34 21.11
C ARG A 246 -17.13 -10.30 22.43
N SER A 247 -17.14 -11.35 23.21
CA SER A 247 -16.45 -11.43 24.50
C SER A 247 -14.96 -11.70 24.34
N HIS A 248 -14.55 -12.38 23.25
CA HIS A 248 -13.19 -12.91 23.08
C HIS A 248 -12.43 -12.30 21.89
N TRP A 249 -13.08 -11.40 21.13
CA TRP A 249 -12.47 -10.74 19.98
C TRP A 249 -12.55 -9.23 20.11
N ALA A 250 -11.46 -8.55 19.76
CA ALA A 250 -11.36 -7.09 19.71
C ALA A 250 -10.84 -6.63 18.35
N VAL A 251 -11.22 -5.41 17.97
CA VAL A 251 -10.71 -4.68 16.80
C VAL A 251 -9.96 -3.45 17.27
N GLY A 252 -8.77 -3.24 16.77
CA GLY A 252 -8.00 -2.02 16.99
C GLY A 252 -6.89 -1.87 15.96
N ASP A 253 -6.71 -0.68 15.44
CA ASP A 253 -5.60 -0.28 14.54
C ASP A 253 -5.23 -1.34 13.47
N ASN A 254 -6.21 -1.69 12.62
CA ASN A 254 -6.06 -2.71 11.56
C ASN A 254 -5.77 -4.14 12.06
N VAL A 255 -5.98 -4.43 13.31
CA VAL A 255 -5.71 -5.73 13.91
C VAL A 255 -6.97 -6.31 14.55
N LEU A 256 -7.25 -7.58 14.26
CA LEU A 256 -8.18 -8.42 15.01
C LEU A 256 -7.37 -9.15 16.09
N THR A 257 -7.82 -9.08 17.33
CA THR A 257 -7.18 -9.76 18.45
C THR A 257 -8.15 -10.74 19.09
N THR A 258 -7.73 -11.98 19.31
CA THR A 258 -8.43 -12.92 20.19
C THR A 258 -7.59 -13.20 21.43
N ASP A 259 -8.23 -13.49 22.55
CA ASP A 259 -7.58 -13.98 23.78
C ASP A 259 -7.31 -15.50 23.74
N GLY A 260 -7.76 -16.18 22.69
CA GLY A 260 -7.60 -17.63 22.49
C GLY A 260 -8.76 -18.46 23.02
N GLU A 261 -9.82 -17.82 23.50
CA GLU A 261 -11.04 -18.46 23.94
C GLU A 261 -12.22 -18.10 23.03
N GLY A 262 -13.37 -18.73 23.27
CA GLY A 262 -14.60 -18.48 22.53
C GLY A 262 -14.62 -19.09 21.14
N ASP A 263 -15.57 -18.64 20.34
CA ASP A 263 -15.78 -19.17 18.98
C ASP A 263 -14.79 -18.55 17.98
N ALA A 264 -14.43 -19.36 16.97
CA ALA A 264 -13.71 -18.85 15.80
C ALA A 264 -14.51 -17.74 15.10
N LEU A 265 -13.83 -16.71 14.63
CA LEU A 265 -14.42 -15.68 13.81
C LEU A 265 -14.59 -16.19 12.38
N LYS A 266 -15.82 -16.19 11.87
CA LYS A 266 -16.19 -16.77 10.57
C LYS A 266 -16.63 -15.70 9.58
N THR A 267 -16.29 -15.86 8.30
CA THR A 267 -16.81 -14.99 7.25
C THR A 267 -18.32 -15.17 7.05
N VAL A 268 -19.02 -14.08 6.72
CA VAL A 268 -20.43 -14.14 6.28
C VAL A 268 -20.54 -14.83 4.92
N MET A 269 -19.61 -14.52 4.03
CA MET A 269 -19.55 -15.10 2.68
C MET A 269 -18.94 -16.50 2.71
N GLU A 270 -19.37 -17.34 1.76
CA GLU A 270 -18.82 -18.66 1.49
C GLU A 270 -17.95 -18.63 0.23
N TYR A 271 -16.91 -19.46 0.22
CA TYR A 271 -15.92 -19.56 -0.84
C TYR A 271 -15.76 -21.01 -1.27
N LYS A 272 -15.57 -21.26 -2.57
CA LYS A 272 -15.34 -22.59 -3.13
C LYS A 272 -13.86 -22.81 -3.43
N ASP A 273 -13.43 -22.26 -4.53
CA ASP A 273 -12.03 -22.32 -4.98
C ASP A 273 -11.39 -20.93 -4.78
N PHE A 274 -10.38 -20.87 -3.96
CA PHE A 274 -9.80 -19.58 -3.56
C PHE A 274 -8.36 -19.72 -3.09
N GLU A 275 -7.68 -18.58 -3.08
CA GLU A 275 -6.46 -18.36 -2.31
C GLU A 275 -6.79 -17.43 -1.15
N PHE A 276 -6.21 -17.72 -0.01
CA PHE A 276 -6.40 -17.01 1.24
C PHE A 276 -5.05 -16.58 1.78
N VAL A 277 -4.94 -15.32 2.21
CA VAL A 277 -3.76 -14.76 2.86
C VAL A 277 -4.16 -14.22 4.22
N VAL A 278 -3.36 -14.52 5.23
CA VAL A 278 -3.52 -13.96 6.57
C VAL A 278 -2.17 -13.73 7.22
N ASP A 279 -2.01 -12.55 7.81
CA ASP A 279 -0.90 -12.26 8.71
C ASP A 279 -1.36 -12.50 10.14
N TYR A 280 -0.52 -13.17 10.94
CA TYR A 280 -0.80 -13.46 12.34
C TYR A 280 0.44 -13.34 13.21
N ARG A 281 0.22 -13.04 14.49
CA ARG A 281 1.25 -12.90 15.49
C ARG A 281 0.79 -13.48 16.82
N CYS A 282 1.48 -14.53 17.29
CA CYS A 282 1.30 -15.07 18.64
C CYS A 282 1.87 -14.11 19.66
N LYS A 283 1.13 -13.85 20.74
CA LYS A 283 1.58 -12.99 21.82
C LYS A 283 2.42 -13.72 22.86
N ASP A 284 2.20 -15.02 23.02
CA ASP A 284 2.87 -15.88 23.98
C ASP A 284 2.99 -17.32 23.46
N GLU A 285 3.68 -18.17 24.20
CA GLU A 285 3.93 -19.57 23.83
C GLU A 285 2.68 -20.47 23.92
N THR A 286 1.62 -20.02 24.58
CA THR A 286 0.35 -20.75 24.65
C THR A 286 -0.55 -20.51 23.44
N SER A 287 -0.23 -19.51 22.64
CA SER A 287 -0.96 -19.15 21.42
C SER A 287 -0.90 -20.27 20.41
N LYS A 288 -2.08 -20.72 19.92
CA LYS A 288 -2.24 -21.81 18.94
C LYS A 288 -3.16 -21.37 17.80
N PRO A 289 -2.67 -20.46 16.92
CA PRO A 289 -3.49 -19.96 15.83
C PRO A 289 -3.88 -21.07 14.87
N TYR A 290 -5.09 -20.96 14.35
CA TYR A 290 -5.59 -21.85 13.33
C TYR A 290 -6.50 -21.14 12.34
N ILE A 291 -6.70 -21.78 11.20
CA ILE A 291 -7.71 -21.44 10.22
C ILE A 291 -8.60 -22.63 9.95
N ILE A 292 -9.85 -22.37 9.56
CA ILE A 292 -10.76 -23.41 9.06
C ILE A 292 -11.19 -22.99 7.66
N LEU A 293 -10.88 -23.82 6.68
CA LEU A 293 -11.21 -23.60 5.28
C LEU A 293 -12.09 -24.73 4.79
N ASN A 294 -13.34 -24.42 4.41
CA ASN A 294 -14.33 -25.43 3.98
C ASN A 294 -14.45 -26.60 4.99
N GLY A 295 -14.48 -26.28 6.29
CA GLY A 295 -14.60 -27.25 7.38
C GLY A 295 -13.32 -27.97 7.79
N VAL A 296 -12.21 -27.77 7.11
CA VAL A 296 -10.91 -28.36 7.45
C VAL A 296 -10.09 -27.39 8.30
N LYS A 297 -9.82 -27.77 9.56
CA LYS A 297 -8.99 -27.02 10.49
C LYS A 297 -7.51 -27.28 10.21
N THR A 298 -6.74 -26.21 10.08
CA THR A 298 -5.28 -26.21 9.89
C THR A 298 -4.64 -25.33 10.93
N MET A 299 -3.70 -25.88 11.68
CA MET A 299 -2.88 -25.09 12.64
C MET A 299 -1.86 -24.29 11.88
N LEU A 300 -1.67 -23.02 12.27
CA LEU A 300 -0.67 -22.14 11.69
C LEU A 300 0.66 -22.34 12.41
N HIS A 301 1.74 -22.40 11.65
CA HIS A 301 3.07 -22.57 12.21
C HIS A 301 3.65 -21.22 12.63
N THR A 302 4.19 -21.14 13.84
CA THR A 302 4.81 -19.92 14.38
C THR A 302 6.30 -20.14 14.56
N GLU A 303 7.12 -19.40 13.83
CA GLU A 303 8.59 -19.46 13.97
C GLU A 303 9.06 -18.90 15.32
N SER A 304 8.41 -17.85 15.80
CA SER A 304 8.71 -17.23 17.10
C SER A 304 7.56 -16.36 17.61
N THR A 305 7.43 -16.31 18.93
CA THR A 305 6.49 -15.42 19.64
C THR A 305 6.81 -13.94 19.35
N GLY A 306 5.79 -13.12 19.18
CA GLY A 306 5.92 -11.68 19.01
C GLY A 306 6.24 -11.22 17.58
N LYS A 307 6.59 -12.12 16.66
CA LYS A 307 6.81 -11.80 15.24
C LYS A 307 5.57 -12.02 14.41
N TRP A 308 5.38 -11.19 13.40
CA TRP A 308 4.37 -11.38 12.38
C TRP A 308 4.80 -12.47 11.39
N ASN A 309 3.87 -13.34 11.06
CA ASN A 309 4.02 -14.40 10.08
C ASN A 309 2.92 -14.23 9.02
N ARG A 310 3.17 -14.64 7.80
CA ARG A 310 2.18 -14.68 6.71
C ARG A 310 1.94 -16.11 6.28
N GLU A 311 0.67 -16.49 6.21
CA GLU A 311 0.25 -17.74 5.59
C GLU A 311 -0.47 -17.47 4.28
N VAL A 312 -0.12 -18.22 3.24
CA VAL A 312 -0.77 -18.16 1.92
C VAL A 312 -1.23 -19.55 1.57
N ILE A 313 -2.54 -19.73 1.46
CA ILE A 313 -3.15 -21.05 1.23
C ILE A 313 -4.01 -21.02 -0.01
N SER A 314 -3.73 -21.93 -0.93
CA SER A 314 -4.59 -22.22 -2.07
C SER A 314 -5.53 -23.37 -1.73
N ARG A 315 -6.82 -23.17 -1.95
CA ARG A 315 -7.83 -24.23 -1.78
C ARG A 315 -8.57 -24.43 -3.10
N ILE A 316 -8.40 -25.63 -3.66
CA ILE A 316 -9.16 -26.11 -4.81
C ILE A 316 -9.98 -27.29 -4.32
N SER A 317 -11.30 -27.12 -4.29
CA SER A 317 -12.18 -28.03 -3.58
C SER A 317 -12.67 -29.22 -4.41
N GLY A 318 -12.43 -29.19 -5.72
CA GLY A 318 -12.93 -30.25 -6.61
C GLY A 318 -14.45 -30.39 -6.56
N SER A 319 -14.98 -31.36 -5.81
CA SER A 319 -16.41 -31.61 -5.66
C SER A 319 -17.03 -31.13 -4.34
N VAL A 320 -16.27 -30.46 -3.49
CA VAL A 320 -16.77 -29.99 -2.19
C VAL A 320 -17.60 -28.70 -2.34
N ASN A 321 -18.64 -28.57 -1.52
CA ASN A 321 -19.48 -27.38 -1.46
C ASN A 321 -18.73 -26.15 -0.99
N ASN A 322 -19.29 -24.97 -1.25
CA ASN A 322 -18.81 -23.72 -0.67
C ASN A 322 -18.74 -23.82 0.85
N GLY A 323 -17.80 -23.11 1.47
CA GLY A 323 -17.68 -23.03 2.91
C GLY A 323 -17.13 -21.69 3.39
N GLN A 324 -17.34 -21.43 4.65
CA GLN A 324 -16.85 -20.22 5.31
C GLN A 324 -15.36 -20.36 5.64
N ILE A 325 -14.67 -19.22 5.63
CA ILE A 325 -13.32 -19.10 6.15
C ILE A 325 -13.44 -18.72 7.63
N SER A 326 -12.72 -19.42 8.50
CA SER A 326 -12.64 -19.08 9.93
C SER A 326 -11.20 -18.91 10.39
N ILE A 327 -11.00 -18.01 11.34
CA ILE A 327 -9.73 -17.79 12.02
C ILE A 327 -9.94 -17.90 13.53
N GLY A 328 -8.95 -18.39 14.27
CA GLY A 328 -9.04 -18.55 15.73
C GLY A 328 -7.73 -18.96 16.37
N SER A 329 -7.81 -19.23 17.69
CA SER A 329 -6.71 -19.80 18.47
C SER A 329 -7.27 -20.84 19.45
N ASP A 330 -6.57 -21.95 19.65
CA ASP A 330 -6.88 -22.98 20.66
C ASP A 330 -6.11 -22.73 21.97
N GLY A 331 -5.84 -21.50 22.31
CA GLY A 331 -5.13 -21.09 23.51
C GLY A 331 -4.26 -19.86 23.23
N GLY A 332 -4.02 -19.06 24.25
CA GLY A 332 -3.25 -17.84 24.16
C GLY A 332 -3.76 -16.80 23.16
N SER A 333 -3.27 -15.60 23.30
CA SER A 333 -3.73 -14.45 22.50
C SER A 333 -3.02 -14.39 21.16
N VAL A 334 -3.80 -14.14 20.08
CA VAL A 334 -3.29 -14.00 18.73
C VAL A 334 -3.83 -12.72 18.09
N ASN A 335 -2.96 -12.03 17.39
CA ASN A 335 -3.31 -10.93 16.52
C ASN A 335 -3.37 -11.41 15.07
N PHE A 336 -4.38 -10.95 14.32
CA PHE A 336 -4.55 -11.18 12.88
C PHE A 336 -4.70 -9.84 12.16
N CYS A 337 -4.06 -9.70 10.99
CA CYS A 337 -4.24 -8.56 10.10
C CYS A 337 -4.02 -9.00 8.65
N ASN A 338 -4.13 -8.07 7.70
CA ASN A 338 -3.90 -8.36 6.27
C ASN A 338 -4.59 -9.65 5.84
N ILE A 339 -5.92 -9.72 6.04
CA ILE A 339 -6.72 -10.90 5.76
C ILE A 339 -7.37 -10.73 4.40
N PHE A 340 -6.98 -11.53 3.43
CA PHE A 340 -7.41 -11.39 2.04
C PHE A 340 -7.84 -12.70 1.42
N VAL A 341 -8.69 -12.60 0.41
CA VAL A 341 -9.13 -13.73 -0.41
C VAL A 341 -9.10 -13.37 -1.89
N ARG A 342 -8.72 -14.31 -2.72
CA ARG A 342 -8.85 -14.26 -4.18
C ARG A 342 -9.58 -15.50 -4.64
N THR A 343 -10.77 -15.34 -5.26
CA THR A 343 -11.51 -16.46 -5.85
C THR A 343 -10.79 -16.94 -7.10
N LEU A 344 -10.58 -18.25 -7.19
CA LEU A 344 -10.03 -18.90 -8.39
C LEU A 344 -11.18 -19.21 -9.37
N LYS A 345 -10.88 -19.09 -10.66
CA LYS A 345 -11.84 -19.37 -11.74
C LYS A 345 -11.78 -20.82 -12.15
#